data_98c1808811c21fe5d2b5d05d8dbb17d3
#
_entry.id   98c1808811c21fe5d2b5d05d8dbb17d3
#
_cell.length_a   1.000
_cell.length_b   1.000
_cell.length_c   1.000
_cell.angle_alpha   90.00
_cell.angle_beta   90.00
_cell.angle_gamma   90.00
#
_symmetry.space_group_name_H-M   'P 1'
#
loop_
_entity.id
_entity.type
_entity.pdbx_description
1 polymer ?
#
loop_
_entity_poly.entity_id
_entity_poly.type
_entity_poly.pdbx_seq_one_letter_code
_entity_poly.pdbx_strand_id
1 'polypeptide(L)'
;MGYKDIYKLQEIGGAKAKCDFIREHADDGYFKKFLYFALNPLLTYNISKKSLDKLMTEESTEGQKLIFFNDIFECCEHLSRLRSMDDATLRQVKMLLNVKYADKAERELYMQLLSKTVRLGITGKTINKIIPNLIPEWEVQQAYPVDKYPLKEGTEFWLTQKLNGARATLYEGQLLARSGMPYKGLEHITSALSWLRVAGFVADGELTL
;
A
#
# COMPACT_ATOMS: atom_id res chain seq x y z
N MET A 1 -10.97 8.68 19.10
CA MET A 1 -11.46 8.82 17.73
C MET A 1 -11.75 7.48 17.10
N GLY A 2 -12.47 7.45 15.99
CA GLY A 2 -12.87 6.21 15.35
C GLY A 2 -13.21 6.39 13.87
N TYR A 3 -13.80 5.37 13.28
CA TYR A 3 -14.16 5.32 11.87
C TYR A 3 -15.02 6.52 11.38
N LYS A 4 -15.83 7.13 12.25
CA LYS A 4 -16.66 8.30 11.91
C LYS A 4 -15.85 9.52 11.47
N ASP A 5 -14.65 9.69 12.00
CA ASP A 5 -13.80 10.82 11.64
C ASP A 5 -13.12 10.60 10.29
N ILE A 6 -12.95 9.35 9.87
CA ILE A 6 -12.53 9.02 8.51
C ILE A 6 -13.63 9.40 7.51
N TYR A 7 -14.89 9.11 7.81
CA TYR A 7 -16.02 9.53 6.97
C TYR A 7 -16.12 11.06 6.87
N LYS A 8 -15.96 11.78 8.00
CA LYS A 8 -15.91 13.25 7.97
C LYS A 8 -14.80 13.76 7.03
N LEU A 9 -13.59 13.17 7.11
CA LEU A 9 -12.49 13.52 6.21
C LEU A 9 -12.85 13.27 4.73
N GLN A 10 -13.57 12.20 4.42
CA GLN A 10 -14.02 11.91 3.05
C GLN A 10 -14.99 12.99 2.54
N GLU A 11 -15.92 13.44 3.39
CA GLU A 11 -16.98 14.41 3.06
C GLU A 11 -16.47 15.85 2.96
N ILE A 12 -15.37 16.20 3.63
CA ILE A 12 -14.82 17.55 3.57
C ILE A 12 -14.46 17.91 2.13
N GLY A 13 -15.01 19.02 1.63
CA GLY A 13 -14.64 19.60 0.35
C GLY A 13 -13.38 20.46 0.42
N GLY A 14 -12.52 20.35 -0.58
CA GLY A 14 -11.34 21.20 -0.73
C GLY A 14 -10.10 20.74 0.08
N ALA A 15 -8.93 20.89 -0.54
CA ALA A 15 -7.67 20.39 0.02
C ALA A 15 -7.27 21.11 1.31
N LYS A 16 -7.51 22.41 1.42
CA LYS A 16 -7.16 23.20 2.61
C LYS A 16 -7.93 22.73 3.83
N ALA A 17 -9.26 22.61 3.75
CA ALA A 17 -10.10 22.15 4.85
C ALA A 17 -9.75 20.73 5.29
N LYS A 18 -9.41 19.82 4.35
CA LYS A 18 -8.88 18.49 4.69
C LYS A 18 -7.55 18.56 5.44
N CYS A 19 -6.64 19.44 5.03
CA CYS A 19 -5.37 19.61 5.72
C CYS A 19 -5.57 20.13 7.15
N ASP A 20 -6.50 21.07 7.36
CA ASP A 20 -6.80 21.60 8.69
C ASP A 20 -7.41 20.52 9.58
N PHE A 21 -8.36 19.74 9.05
CA PHE A 21 -8.92 18.60 9.78
C PHE A 21 -7.86 17.55 10.16
N ILE A 22 -6.93 17.21 9.24
CA ILE A 22 -5.84 16.27 9.54
C ILE A 22 -4.91 16.82 10.62
N ARG A 23 -4.66 18.14 10.61
CA ARG A 23 -3.81 18.80 11.62
C ARG A 23 -4.42 18.76 13.02
N GLU A 24 -5.74 18.96 13.11
CA GLU A 24 -6.48 18.83 14.37
C GLU A 24 -6.45 17.41 14.95
N HIS A 25 -6.24 16.41 14.10
CA HIS A 25 -6.26 14.99 14.46
C HIS A 25 -4.88 14.31 14.38
N ALA A 26 -3.83 15.12 14.21
CA ALA A 26 -2.47 14.62 13.99
C ALA A 26 -1.91 13.76 15.13
N ASP A 27 -2.39 13.94 16.36
CA ASP A 27 -1.94 13.18 17.53
C ASP A 27 -2.78 11.93 17.81
N ASP A 28 -3.89 11.74 17.10
CA ASP A 28 -4.75 10.57 17.30
C ASP A 28 -4.12 9.29 16.70
N GLY A 29 -3.90 8.29 17.55
CA GLY A 29 -3.24 7.05 17.16
C GLY A 29 -4.05 6.20 16.19
N TYR A 30 -5.38 6.15 16.33
CA TYR A 30 -6.24 5.42 15.40
C TYR A 30 -6.23 6.08 14.02
N PHE A 31 -6.37 7.41 13.98
CA PHE A 31 -6.39 8.19 12.76
C PHE A 31 -5.08 8.03 11.97
N LYS A 32 -3.93 8.16 12.65
CA LYS A 32 -2.62 7.90 12.04
C LYS A 32 -2.48 6.50 11.48
N LYS A 33 -2.87 5.47 12.26
CA LYS A 33 -2.84 4.08 11.80
C LYS A 33 -3.71 3.90 10.56
N PHE A 34 -4.94 4.43 10.57
CA PHE A 34 -5.84 4.30 9.43
C PHE A 34 -5.24 4.94 8.17
N LEU A 35 -4.73 6.18 8.26
CA LEU A 35 -4.07 6.86 7.14
C LEU A 35 -2.87 6.06 6.62
N TYR A 36 -2.05 5.54 7.53
CA TYR A 36 -0.90 4.71 7.17
C TYR A 36 -1.33 3.47 6.37
N PHE A 37 -2.24 2.65 6.90
CA PHE A 37 -2.67 1.44 6.23
C PHE A 37 -3.46 1.70 4.95
N ALA A 38 -4.22 2.80 4.87
CA ALA A 38 -4.96 3.17 3.67
C ALA A 38 -4.06 3.66 2.53
N LEU A 39 -3.08 4.51 2.82
CA LEU A 39 -2.31 5.26 1.83
C LEU A 39 -0.88 4.77 1.61
N ASN A 40 -0.35 3.90 2.46
CA ASN A 40 0.98 3.34 2.26
C ASN A 40 1.03 2.55 0.94
N PRO A 41 1.80 3.00 -0.07
CA PRO A 41 1.88 2.34 -1.36
C PRO A 41 2.64 1.01 -1.32
N LEU A 42 3.42 0.78 -0.26
CA LEU A 42 4.22 -0.44 -0.08
C LEU A 42 3.42 -1.61 0.51
N LEU A 43 2.16 -1.38 0.91
CA LEU A 43 1.28 -2.42 1.46
C LEU A 43 0.22 -2.85 0.46
N THR A 44 0.06 -4.16 0.32
CA THR A 44 -1.07 -4.79 -0.37
C THR A 44 -1.64 -5.90 0.49
N TYR A 45 -2.94 -6.10 0.42
CA TYR A 45 -3.64 -7.10 1.24
C TYR A 45 -4.14 -8.29 0.42
N ASN A 46 -3.82 -8.33 -0.88
CA ASN A 46 -4.14 -9.43 -1.80
C ASN A 46 -5.62 -9.84 -1.82
N ILE A 47 -6.53 -8.92 -1.50
CA ILE A 47 -7.97 -9.14 -1.52
C ILE A 47 -8.66 -8.03 -2.30
N SER A 48 -9.50 -8.39 -3.25
CA SER A 48 -10.26 -7.44 -4.04
C SER A 48 -11.59 -7.08 -3.37
N LYS A 49 -12.16 -5.91 -3.72
CA LYS A 49 -13.50 -5.55 -3.26
C LYS A 49 -14.53 -6.62 -3.64
N LYS A 50 -14.49 -7.12 -4.88
CA LYS A 50 -15.39 -8.18 -5.36
C LYS A 50 -15.29 -9.45 -4.52
N SER A 51 -14.06 -9.84 -4.15
CA SER A 51 -13.84 -11.02 -3.28
C SER A 51 -14.39 -10.80 -1.87
N LEU A 52 -14.23 -9.59 -1.31
CA LEU A 52 -14.81 -9.24 0.00
C LEU A 52 -16.35 -9.22 -0.05
N ASP A 53 -16.95 -8.61 -1.06
CA ASP A 53 -18.40 -8.56 -1.22
C ASP A 53 -18.97 -9.99 -1.32
N LYS A 54 -18.36 -10.87 -2.12
CA LYS A 54 -18.73 -12.28 -2.22
C LYS A 54 -18.58 -12.98 -0.87
N LEU A 55 -17.44 -12.80 -0.19
CA LEU A 55 -17.17 -13.40 1.11
C LEU A 55 -18.24 -13.03 2.15
N MET A 56 -18.72 -11.80 2.13
CA MET A 56 -19.73 -11.32 3.08
C MET A 56 -21.15 -11.82 2.77
N THR A 57 -21.45 -12.22 1.53
CA THR A 57 -22.76 -12.79 1.14
C THR A 57 -22.85 -14.30 1.36
N GLU A 58 -21.74 -15.01 1.42
CA GLU A 58 -21.73 -16.46 1.67
C GLU A 58 -22.21 -16.77 3.09
N GLU A 59 -22.99 -17.82 3.27
CA GLU A 59 -23.42 -18.29 4.60
C GLU A 59 -22.20 -18.71 5.41
N SER A 60 -22.18 -18.33 6.70
CA SER A 60 -21.10 -18.73 7.60
C SER A 60 -21.22 -20.22 7.87
N THR A 61 -20.24 -21.00 7.41
CA THR A 61 -20.11 -22.39 7.88
C THR A 61 -19.76 -22.35 9.36
N GLU A 62 -20.67 -22.84 10.18
CA GLU A 62 -20.50 -22.97 11.61
C GLU A 62 -19.24 -23.81 11.92
N GLY A 63 -18.43 -23.36 12.86
CA GLY A 63 -17.36 -24.16 13.42
C GLY A 63 -16.13 -23.49 13.96
N GLN A 64 -15.83 -22.23 13.62
CA GLN A 64 -14.65 -21.54 14.17
C GLN A 64 -15.03 -20.33 15.00
N LYS A 65 -14.93 -20.46 16.33
CA LYS A 65 -15.21 -19.38 17.29
C LYS A 65 -14.01 -18.50 17.63
N LEU A 66 -12.83 -18.80 17.11
CA LEU A 66 -11.60 -18.06 17.44
C LEU A 66 -11.27 -17.04 16.35
N ILE A 67 -11.28 -15.77 16.73
CA ILE A 67 -10.78 -14.68 15.90
C ILE A 67 -9.30 -14.50 16.22
N PHE A 68 -8.44 -14.61 15.20
CA PHE A 68 -6.98 -14.46 15.38
C PHE A 68 -6.53 -13.01 15.49
N PHE A 69 -7.31 -12.05 14.95
CA PHE A 69 -6.93 -10.66 14.92
C PHE A 69 -7.58 -9.84 16.03
N ASN A 70 -6.80 -9.05 16.75
CA ASN A 70 -7.31 -8.15 17.78
C ASN A 70 -8.04 -6.93 17.18
N ASP A 71 -7.59 -6.45 16.03
CA ASP A 71 -8.20 -5.34 15.32
C ASP A 71 -7.95 -5.42 13.80
N ILE A 72 -8.51 -4.45 13.07
CA ILE A 72 -8.36 -4.36 11.62
C ILE A 72 -6.91 -4.07 11.20
N PHE A 73 -6.14 -3.39 12.02
CA PHE A 73 -4.77 -3.03 11.69
C PHE A 73 -3.83 -4.23 11.80
N GLU A 74 -4.01 -5.07 12.82
CA GLU A 74 -3.32 -6.35 12.93
C GLU A 74 -3.65 -7.28 11.74
N CYS A 75 -4.92 -7.29 11.33
CA CYS A 75 -5.34 -7.98 10.12
C CYS A 75 -4.60 -7.43 8.88
N CYS A 76 -4.53 -6.12 8.69
CA CYS A 76 -3.78 -5.49 7.60
C CYS A 76 -2.29 -5.88 7.62
N GLU A 77 -1.66 -5.87 8.80
CA GLU A 77 -0.26 -6.28 8.94
C GLU A 77 -0.05 -7.75 8.54
N HIS A 78 -0.91 -8.64 9.00
CA HIS A 78 -0.84 -10.05 8.63
C HIS A 78 -1.01 -10.24 7.12
N LEU A 79 -2.07 -9.66 6.53
CA LEU A 79 -2.35 -9.78 5.10
C LEU A 79 -1.22 -9.22 4.21
N SER A 80 -0.56 -8.15 4.65
CA SER A 80 0.54 -7.53 3.89
C SER A 80 1.75 -8.45 3.73
N ARG A 81 1.93 -9.42 4.64
CA ARG A 81 3.04 -10.38 4.62
C ARG A 81 2.74 -11.62 3.77
N LEU A 82 1.48 -11.87 3.44
CA LEU A 82 1.08 -13.03 2.67
C LEU A 82 1.42 -12.87 1.18
N ARG A 83 1.85 -13.96 0.54
CA ARG A 83 2.02 -14.04 -0.92
C ARG A 83 0.69 -14.21 -1.65
N SER A 84 -0.20 -15.03 -1.09
CA SER A 84 -1.52 -15.32 -1.61
C SER A 84 -2.50 -15.46 -0.47
N MET A 85 -3.78 -15.29 -0.78
CA MET A 85 -4.87 -15.47 0.15
C MET A 85 -5.35 -16.91 0.12
N ASP A 86 -5.47 -17.55 1.29
CA ASP A 86 -6.10 -18.86 1.44
C ASP A 86 -7.50 -18.74 2.07
N ASP A 87 -8.28 -19.81 1.97
CA ASP A 87 -9.65 -19.85 2.49
C ASP A 87 -9.72 -19.72 4.02
N ALA A 88 -8.70 -20.19 4.73
CA ALA A 88 -8.64 -20.06 6.18
C ALA A 88 -8.50 -18.61 6.60
N THR A 89 -7.57 -17.89 5.97
CA THR A 89 -7.36 -16.45 6.17
C THR A 89 -8.61 -15.64 5.78
N LEU A 90 -9.27 -15.99 4.66
CA LEU A 90 -10.52 -15.33 4.25
C LEU A 90 -11.62 -15.50 5.29
N ARG A 91 -11.78 -16.71 5.86
CA ARG A 91 -12.71 -16.94 6.95
C ARG A 91 -12.40 -16.09 8.18
N GLN A 92 -11.13 -15.93 8.55
CA GLN A 92 -10.71 -15.07 9.67
C GLN A 92 -11.05 -13.59 9.42
N VAL A 93 -10.81 -13.09 8.20
CA VAL A 93 -11.21 -11.74 7.80
C VAL A 93 -12.73 -11.57 7.94
N LYS A 94 -13.53 -12.52 7.46
CA LYS A 94 -14.98 -12.49 7.58
C LYS A 94 -15.44 -12.46 9.04
N MET A 95 -14.86 -13.31 9.88
CA MET A 95 -15.17 -13.35 11.30
C MET A 95 -14.83 -12.03 12.00
N LEU A 96 -13.65 -11.48 11.73
CA LEU A 96 -13.25 -10.17 12.25
C LEU A 96 -14.28 -9.09 11.91
N LEU A 97 -14.66 -8.99 10.62
CA LEU A 97 -15.60 -7.98 10.13
C LEU A 97 -17.01 -8.16 10.71
N ASN A 98 -17.49 -9.38 10.88
CA ASN A 98 -18.85 -9.64 11.36
C ASN A 98 -18.99 -9.57 12.88
N VAL A 99 -17.98 -10.04 13.61
CA VAL A 99 -18.08 -10.17 15.07
C VAL A 99 -17.61 -8.90 15.78
N LYS A 100 -16.49 -8.31 15.33
CA LYS A 100 -15.93 -7.11 15.99
C LYS A 100 -16.54 -5.80 15.50
N TYR A 101 -17.00 -5.74 14.25
CA TYR A 101 -17.49 -4.52 13.62
C TYR A 101 -18.97 -4.68 13.23
N ALA A 102 -19.85 -4.59 14.25
CA ALA A 102 -21.30 -4.73 14.08
C ALA A 102 -21.92 -3.56 13.31
N ASP A 103 -21.34 -2.35 13.42
CA ASP A 103 -21.79 -1.18 12.65
C ASP A 103 -21.50 -1.37 11.16
N LYS A 104 -22.56 -1.24 10.35
CA LYS A 104 -22.46 -1.45 8.89
C LYS A 104 -21.51 -0.47 8.23
N ALA A 105 -21.53 0.80 8.66
CA ALA A 105 -20.67 1.82 8.08
C ALA A 105 -19.20 1.57 8.43
N GLU A 106 -18.92 1.20 9.68
CA GLU A 106 -17.56 0.83 10.11
C GLU A 106 -17.03 -0.36 9.31
N ARG A 107 -17.84 -1.40 9.16
CA ARG A 107 -17.49 -2.59 8.39
C ARG A 107 -17.22 -2.26 6.92
N GLU A 108 -18.06 -1.44 6.28
CA GLU A 108 -17.86 -1.01 4.89
C GLU A 108 -16.53 -0.23 4.73
N LEU A 109 -16.21 0.65 5.68
CA LEU A 109 -14.95 1.38 5.66
C LEU A 109 -13.75 0.44 5.74
N TYR A 110 -13.81 -0.59 6.59
CA TYR A 110 -12.73 -1.57 6.71
C TYR A 110 -12.64 -2.49 5.50
N MET A 111 -13.74 -2.81 4.84
CA MET A 111 -13.71 -3.50 3.55
C MET A 111 -13.03 -2.65 2.48
N GLN A 112 -13.28 -1.33 2.45
CA GLN A 112 -12.56 -0.40 1.58
C GLN A 112 -11.06 -0.34 1.94
N LEU A 113 -10.70 -0.35 3.22
CA LEU A 113 -9.32 -0.38 3.68
C LEU A 113 -8.59 -1.63 3.18
N LEU A 114 -9.17 -2.81 3.39
CA LEU A 114 -8.61 -4.10 2.99
C LEU A 114 -8.50 -4.26 1.48
N SER A 115 -9.44 -3.67 0.71
CA SER A 115 -9.37 -3.67 -0.75
C SER A 115 -8.56 -2.52 -1.35
N LYS A 116 -7.96 -1.66 -0.52
CA LYS A 116 -7.20 -0.45 -0.94
C LYS A 116 -8.03 0.49 -1.83
N THR A 117 -9.34 0.58 -1.57
CA THR A 117 -10.26 1.43 -2.35
C THR A 117 -10.74 2.67 -1.59
N VAL A 118 -10.19 2.94 -0.41
CA VAL A 118 -10.49 4.15 0.38
C VAL A 118 -10.15 5.41 -0.41
N ARG A 119 -11.12 6.31 -0.55
CA ARG A 119 -10.94 7.59 -1.25
C ARG A 119 -11.00 8.74 -0.24
N LEU A 120 -9.85 9.23 0.16
CA LEU A 120 -9.75 10.37 1.10
C LEU A 120 -9.71 11.72 0.37
N GLY A 121 -9.46 11.73 -0.94
CA GLY A 121 -9.30 12.96 -1.72
C GLY A 121 -8.06 13.77 -1.34
N ILE A 122 -7.07 13.11 -0.75
CA ILE A 122 -5.77 13.69 -0.35
C ILE A 122 -4.67 12.65 -0.59
N THR A 123 -3.45 13.10 -0.89
CA THR A 123 -2.31 12.22 -1.17
C THR A 123 -1.42 12.00 0.05
N GLY A 124 -0.66 10.90 0.07
CA GLY A 124 0.36 10.64 1.11
C GLY A 124 1.37 11.78 1.24
N LYS A 125 1.83 12.37 0.13
CA LYS A 125 2.72 13.54 0.15
C LYS A 125 2.12 14.75 0.87
N THR A 126 0.82 14.98 0.71
CA THR A 126 0.15 16.09 1.42
C THR A 126 0.01 15.78 2.90
N ILE A 127 -0.24 14.53 3.26
CA ILE A 127 -0.28 14.09 4.67
C ILE A 127 1.08 14.24 5.31
N ASN A 128 2.17 13.86 4.64
CA ASN A 128 3.53 13.97 5.16
C ASN A 128 3.98 15.43 5.41
N LYS A 129 3.34 16.43 4.77
CA LYS A 129 3.56 17.84 5.11
C LYS A 129 2.95 18.24 6.45
N ILE A 130 1.99 17.47 6.96
CA ILE A 130 1.28 17.73 8.21
C ILE A 130 1.80 16.81 9.32
N ILE A 131 1.92 15.52 9.02
CA ILE A 131 2.45 14.49 9.90
C ILE A 131 3.68 13.91 9.20
N PRO A 132 4.88 14.41 9.51
CA PRO A 132 6.11 14.02 8.82
C PRO A 132 6.37 12.52 8.88
N ASN A 133 6.74 11.94 7.74
CA ASN A 133 7.12 10.53 7.59
C ASN A 133 6.02 9.52 7.98
N LEU A 134 4.75 9.92 8.01
CA LEU A 134 3.67 8.98 8.30
C LEU A 134 3.48 7.98 7.17
N ILE A 135 3.51 8.43 5.92
CA ILE A 135 3.32 7.59 4.74
C ILE A 135 4.68 7.39 4.07
N PRO A 136 5.17 6.14 3.93
CA PRO A 136 6.39 5.88 3.19
C PRO A 136 6.31 6.41 1.75
N GLU A 137 7.35 7.08 1.31
CA GLU A 137 7.49 7.57 -0.05
C GLU A 137 8.53 6.72 -0.79
N TRP A 138 8.17 6.30 -2.00
CA TRP A 138 9.07 5.62 -2.90
C TRP A 138 9.06 6.35 -4.23
N GLU A 139 10.21 6.84 -4.62
CA GLU A 139 10.39 7.51 -5.90
C GLU A 139 11.56 6.88 -6.65
N VAL A 140 11.35 6.59 -7.90
CA VAL A 140 12.38 6.11 -8.82
C VAL A 140 12.68 7.18 -9.84
N GLN A 141 13.94 7.32 -10.24
CA GLN A 141 14.34 8.23 -11.30
C GLN A 141 13.55 7.91 -12.58
N GLN A 142 13.07 8.95 -13.24
CA GLN A 142 12.35 8.86 -14.50
C GLN A 142 13.12 9.56 -15.59
N ALA A 143 13.07 8.99 -16.81
CA ALA A 143 13.57 9.67 -17.98
C ALA A 143 12.56 10.74 -18.42
N TYR A 144 13.08 11.86 -18.91
CA TYR A 144 12.28 12.92 -19.50
C TYR A 144 12.57 13.01 -21.00
N PRO A 145 11.57 13.40 -21.82
CA PRO A 145 11.77 13.64 -23.24
C PRO A 145 12.83 14.74 -23.50
N VAL A 146 13.71 14.54 -24.45
CA VAL A 146 14.80 15.46 -24.77
C VAL A 146 14.30 16.80 -25.30
N ASP A 147 13.13 16.84 -25.92
CA ASP A 147 12.46 18.05 -26.39
C ASP A 147 12.04 18.99 -25.23
N LYS A 148 11.75 18.43 -24.06
CA LYS A 148 11.45 19.20 -22.84
C LYS A 148 12.71 19.60 -22.07
N TYR A 149 13.75 18.81 -22.16
CA TYR A 149 15.02 19.01 -21.47
C TYR A 149 16.17 18.82 -22.48
N PRO A 150 16.35 19.80 -23.40
CA PRO A 150 17.35 19.68 -24.44
C PRO A 150 18.75 19.59 -23.84
N LEU A 151 19.56 18.72 -24.42
CA LEU A 151 20.95 18.55 -24.05
C LEU A 151 21.71 19.82 -24.49
N LYS A 152 22.63 20.27 -23.67
CA LYS A 152 23.56 21.35 -24.06
C LYS A 152 24.55 20.82 -25.09
N GLU A 153 25.01 21.68 -25.97
CA GLU A 153 26.08 21.34 -26.91
C GLU A 153 27.33 20.83 -26.17
N GLY A 154 27.92 19.74 -26.65
CA GLY A 154 29.03 19.07 -25.98
C GLY A 154 28.69 18.16 -24.81
N THR A 155 27.40 17.94 -24.50
CA THR A 155 27.01 16.97 -23.47
C THR A 155 27.29 15.55 -23.95
N GLU A 156 28.11 14.82 -23.20
CA GLU A 156 28.29 13.37 -23.40
C GLU A 156 27.07 12.61 -22.87
N PHE A 157 26.60 11.60 -23.61
CA PHE A 157 25.49 10.77 -23.23
C PHE A 157 25.66 9.30 -23.70
N TRP A 158 24.97 8.39 -23.05
CA TRP A 158 24.98 6.98 -23.39
C TRP A 158 23.66 6.60 -24.07
N LEU A 159 23.75 5.83 -25.14
CA LEU A 159 22.57 5.21 -25.78
C LEU A 159 22.48 3.77 -25.33
N THR A 160 21.32 3.40 -24.82
CA THR A 160 21.02 2.02 -24.43
C THR A 160 19.72 1.56 -25.09
N GLN A 161 19.62 0.26 -25.35
CA GLN A 161 18.38 -0.31 -25.83
C GLN A 161 17.31 -0.20 -24.73
N LYS A 162 16.12 0.29 -25.10
CA LYS A 162 14.97 0.25 -24.20
C LYS A 162 14.41 -1.17 -24.16
N LEU A 163 14.57 -1.84 -23.04
CA LEU A 163 13.96 -3.15 -22.80
C LEU A 163 12.45 -2.99 -22.51
N ASN A 164 11.68 -3.98 -22.90
CA ASN A 164 10.25 -4.08 -22.58
C ASN A 164 10.03 -5.15 -21.51
N GLY A 165 9.58 -4.71 -20.34
CA GLY A 165 9.35 -5.60 -19.20
C GLY A 165 8.74 -4.85 -18.03
N ALA A 166 9.00 -5.33 -16.84
CA ALA A 166 8.60 -4.68 -15.60
C ALA A 166 9.83 -4.14 -14.87
N ARG A 167 9.88 -2.81 -14.69
CA ARG A 167 11.00 -2.19 -13.96
C ARG A 167 11.14 -2.78 -12.57
N ALA A 168 12.34 -3.15 -12.19
CA ALA A 168 12.67 -3.67 -10.89
C ALA A 168 13.92 -2.99 -10.33
N THR A 169 13.80 -2.45 -9.13
CA THR A 169 14.91 -1.85 -8.40
C THR A 169 15.29 -2.75 -7.24
N LEU A 170 16.52 -3.26 -7.22
CA LEU A 170 17.05 -3.97 -6.06
C LEU A 170 17.52 -2.96 -5.02
N TYR A 171 16.82 -2.89 -3.91
CA TYR A 171 17.11 -2.01 -2.78
C TYR A 171 17.03 -2.81 -1.48
N GLU A 172 18.06 -2.73 -0.65
CA GLU A 172 18.16 -3.43 0.64
C GLU A 172 17.85 -4.94 0.56
N GLY A 173 18.17 -5.57 -0.58
CA GLY A 173 17.97 -7.00 -0.80
C GLY A 173 16.55 -7.38 -1.24
N GLN A 174 15.71 -6.41 -1.56
CA GLN A 174 14.38 -6.61 -2.12
C GLN A 174 14.29 -6.07 -3.54
N LEU A 175 13.61 -6.79 -4.42
CA LEU A 175 13.23 -6.27 -5.73
C LEU A 175 11.92 -5.51 -5.61
N LEU A 176 11.98 -4.21 -5.91
CA LEU A 176 10.84 -3.30 -5.80
C LEU A 176 10.38 -2.87 -7.20
N ALA A 177 9.08 -2.89 -7.42
CA ALA A 177 8.47 -2.34 -8.61
C ALA A 177 8.57 -0.80 -8.65
N ARG A 178 8.23 -0.19 -9.77
CA ARG A 178 8.16 1.27 -9.94
C ARG A 178 7.30 1.96 -8.85
N SER A 179 6.30 1.28 -8.33
CA SER A 179 5.43 1.77 -7.24
C SER A 179 6.05 1.64 -5.85
N GLY A 180 7.20 0.98 -5.71
CA GLY A 180 7.79 0.61 -4.44
C GLY A 180 7.28 -0.72 -3.87
N MET A 181 6.31 -1.36 -4.53
CA MET A 181 5.79 -2.66 -4.11
C MET A 181 6.85 -3.75 -4.31
N PRO A 182 7.11 -4.59 -3.31
CA PRO A 182 8.04 -5.70 -3.46
C PRO A 182 7.49 -6.76 -4.41
N TYR A 183 8.33 -7.22 -5.34
CA TYR A 183 8.07 -8.43 -6.10
C TYR A 183 8.19 -9.64 -5.18
N LYS A 184 7.24 -10.56 -5.28
CA LYS A 184 7.21 -11.82 -4.53
C LYS A 184 7.51 -12.99 -5.47
N GLY A 185 8.21 -14.00 -4.97
CA GLY A 185 8.53 -15.19 -5.78
C GLY A 185 9.78 -15.06 -6.67
N LEU A 186 10.57 -13.99 -6.50
CA LEU A 186 11.80 -13.73 -7.24
C LEU A 186 13.06 -13.87 -6.37
N GLU A 187 13.00 -14.73 -5.35
CA GLU A 187 14.09 -14.92 -4.39
C GLU A 187 15.38 -15.45 -5.05
N HIS A 188 15.26 -16.17 -6.17
CA HIS A 188 16.41 -16.61 -6.96
C HIS A 188 17.21 -15.43 -7.53
N ILE A 189 16.53 -14.34 -7.95
CA ILE A 189 17.19 -13.13 -8.46
C ILE A 189 17.84 -12.35 -7.31
N THR A 190 17.11 -12.14 -6.21
CA THR A 190 17.68 -11.42 -5.05
C THR A 190 18.86 -12.16 -4.44
N SER A 191 18.84 -13.49 -4.45
CA SER A 191 19.97 -14.31 -3.98
C SER A 191 21.17 -14.18 -4.91
N ALA A 192 20.98 -14.25 -6.23
CA ALA A 192 22.05 -14.10 -7.21
C ALA A 192 22.71 -12.71 -7.17
N LEU A 193 21.95 -11.68 -6.80
CA LEU A 193 22.40 -10.30 -6.70
C LEU A 193 22.75 -9.85 -5.26
N SER A 194 22.83 -10.78 -4.30
CA SER A 194 23.06 -10.48 -2.87
C SER A 194 24.36 -9.72 -2.61
N TRP A 195 25.38 -9.93 -3.44
CA TRP A 195 26.66 -9.22 -3.37
C TRP A 195 26.54 -7.72 -3.56
N LEU A 196 25.56 -7.25 -4.35
CA LEU A 196 25.29 -5.80 -4.54
C LEU A 196 24.87 -5.15 -3.22
N ARG A 197 24.05 -5.82 -2.41
CA ARG A 197 23.65 -5.34 -1.09
C ARG A 197 24.87 -5.19 -0.16
N VAL A 198 25.75 -6.17 -0.16
CA VAL A 198 26.98 -6.15 0.67
C VAL A 198 27.88 -4.99 0.25
N ALA A 199 27.95 -4.68 -1.04
CA ALA A 199 28.71 -3.57 -1.59
C ALA A 199 28.01 -2.19 -1.45
N GLY A 200 26.78 -2.14 -0.90
CA GLY A 200 26.01 -0.90 -0.72
C GLY A 200 25.44 -0.32 -2.03
N PHE A 201 25.33 -1.13 -3.08
CA PHE A 201 24.78 -0.69 -4.38
C PHE A 201 23.28 -0.90 -4.47
N VAL A 202 22.64 -0.01 -5.21
CA VAL A 202 21.27 -0.15 -5.72
C VAL A 202 21.36 -0.54 -7.20
N ALA A 203 20.67 -1.60 -7.59
CA ALA A 203 20.58 -1.97 -9.00
C ALA A 203 19.17 -1.64 -9.53
N ASP A 204 19.12 -1.01 -10.68
CA ASP A 204 17.87 -0.69 -11.36
C ASP A 204 17.88 -1.34 -12.75
N GLY A 205 16.83 -2.07 -13.07
CA GLY A 205 16.76 -2.86 -14.28
C GLY A 205 15.34 -3.18 -14.71
N GLU A 206 15.24 -4.09 -15.65
CA GLU A 206 13.97 -4.53 -16.24
C GLU A 206 13.85 -6.05 -16.10
N LEU A 207 12.75 -6.53 -15.53
CA LEU A 207 12.39 -7.94 -15.57
C LEU A 207 11.77 -8.25 -16.93
N THR A 208 12.46 -9.04 -17.73
CA THR A 208 11.98 -9.51 -19.04
C THR A 208 11.73 -11.01 -19.00
N LEU A 209 10.84 -11.51 -19.84
CA LEU A 209 10.62 -12.93 -20.09
C LEU A 209 11.62 -13.44 -21.12
#